data_ae354e8ad76c53270f170d14c6783a87
#
_entry.id   ae354e8ad76c53270f170d14c6783a87
#
_cell.length_a   1.000
_cell.length_b   1.000
_cell.length_c   1.000
_cell.angle_alpha   90.00
_cell.angle_beta   90.00
_cell.angle_gamma   90.00
#
_symmetry.space_group_name_H-M   'P 1'
#
loop_
_entity.id
_entity.type
_entity.pdbx_description
1 polymer ?
#
loop_
_entity_poly.entity_id
_entity_poly.type
_entity_poly.pdbx_seq_one_letter_code
_entity_poly.pdbx_strand_id
1 'polypeptide(L)'
;GNGNNASGLFSSFARINYKLMERYLFTFTGRYDGSSMFGSNNRYGFFPSGAIAWRISQENFMKNLTFINDLKLRASVGTTGTQNLTSFSNRDLYEATSYNNLSAIIHKQVGNRDIRWEKSTQYDLGLDFALFDYRLTGSISGYIKDTKDLIWSFDFPPSATGGSMQMNRNIGALTNRGIEINLVGRV
;
A
#
# COMPACT_ATOMS: atom_id res chain seq x y z
N GLY A 1 -17.00 25.08 19.33
CA GLY A 1 -17.68 23.85 18.94
C GLY A 1 -16.66 22.77 18.68
N ASN A 2 -16.72 21.67 19.45
CA ASN A 2 -15.92 20.47 19.15
C ASN A 2 -16.41 19.88 17.81
N GLY A 3 -15.65 20.12 16.75
CA GLY A 3 -15.88 19.43 15.48
C GLY A 3 -15.48 17.97 15.66
N ASN A 4 -16.44 17.07 15.82
CA ASN A 4 -16.20 15.64 15.77
C ASN A 4 -15.75 15.27 14.35
N ASN A 5 -14.45 15.05 14.17
CA ASN A 5 -13.90 14.49 12.95
C ASN A 5 -14.20 12.99 12.93
N ALA A 6 -15.39 12.62 12.47
CA ALA A 6 -15.75 11.22 12.28
C ALA A 6 -15.37 10.79 10.85
N SER A 7 -14.51 9.81 10.73
CA SER A 7 -14.21 9.11 9.48
C SER A 7 -14.66 7.66 9.58
N GLY A 8 -15.30 7.15 8.52
CA GLY A 8 -15.71 5.76 8.42
C GLY A 8 -14.83 5.02 7.41
N LEU A 9 -14.34 3.84 7.81
CA LEU A 9 -13.63 2.90 6.94
C LEU A 9 -14.38 1.58 6.94
N PHE A 10 -14.61 1.05 5.75
CA PHE A 10 -15.14 -0.29 5.52
C PHE A 10 -14.12 -1.11 4.77
N SER A 11 -13.86 -2.34 5.22
CA SER A 11 -12.97 -3.27 4.53
C SER A 11 -13.58 -4.67 4.50
N SER A 12 -13.54 -5.29 3.32
CA SER A 12 -13.89 -6.70 3.14
C SER A 12 -12.80 -7.37 2.34
N PHE A 13 -12.43 -8.60 2.69
CA PHE A 13 -11.41 -9.33 1.96
C PHE A 13 -11.77 -10.81 1.84
N ALA A 14 -11.26 -11.43 0.77
CA ALA A 14 -11.29 -12.87 0.56
C ALA A 14 -9.89 -13.36 0.19
N ARG A 15 -9.51 -14.53 0.69
CA ARG A 15 -8.23 -15.17 0.38
C ARG A 15 -8.46 -16.64 0.04
N ILE A 16 -7.82 -17.08 -1.04
CA ILE A 16 -7.81 -18.46 -1.50
C ILE A 16 -6.36 -18.93 -1.49
N ASN A 17 -6.09 -20.03 -0.80
CA ASN A 17 -4.81 -20.72 -0.83
C ASN A 17 -5.01 -22.08 -1.46
N TYR A 18 -4.21 -22.39 -2.45
CA TYR A 18 -4.23 -23.67 -3.14
C TYR A 18 -2.83 -24.27 -3.16
N LYS A 19 -2.72 -25.53 -2.77
CA LYS A 19 -1.47 -26.29 -2.74
C LYS A 19 -1.61 -27.49 -3.66
N LEU A 20 -0.76 -27.54 -4.68
CA LEU A 20 -0.74 -28.62 -5.67
C LEU A 20 0.50 -29.48 -5.46
N MET A 21 0.31 -30.79 -5.34
CA MET A 21 1.37 -31.81 -5.22
C MET A 21 2.43 -31.50 -4.14
N GLU A 22 2.05 -30.79 -3.06
CA GLU A 22 2.97 -30.34 -2.00
C GLU A 22 4.14 -29.45 -2.48
N ARG A 23 4.18 -29.06 -3.77
CA ARG A 23 5.30 -28.38 -4.43
C ARG A 23 4.94 -27.00 -4.91
N TYR A 24 3.73 -26.81 -5.41
CA TYR A 24 3.27 -25.55 -5.97
C TYR A 24 2.23 -24.92 -5.06
N LEU A 25 2.52 -23.74 -4.57
CA LEU A 25 1.61 -23.02 -3.67
C LEU A 25 1.11 -21.77 -4.39
N PHE A 26 -0.19 -21.57 -4.35
CA PHE A 26 -0.85 -20.41 -4.95
C PHE A 26 -1.64 -19.70 -3.86
N THR A 27 -1.53 -18.38 -3.82
CA THR A 27 -2.33 -17.54 -2.93
C THR A 27 -2.93 -16.42 -3.75
N PHE A 28 -4.24 -16.23 -3.64
CA PHE A 28 -4.95 -15.10 -4.24
C PHE A 28 -5.70 -14.38 -3.13
N THR A 29 -5.60 -13.07 -3.10
CA THR A 29 -6.33 -12.23 -2.15
C THR A 29 -6.98 -11.08 -2.90
N GLY A 30 -8.26 -10.84 -2.65
CA GLY A 30 -8.96 -9.64 -3.08
C GLY A 30 -9.40 -8.86 -1.85
N ARG A 31 -9.10 -7.56 -1.79
CA ARG A 31 -9.55 -6.66 -0.74
C ARG A 31 -10.35 -5.52 -1.35
N TYR A 32 -11.50 -5.24 -0.77
CA TYR A 32 -12.38 -4.16 -1.16
C TYR A 32 -12.55 -3.19 0.01
N ASP A 33 -12.03 -1.99 -0.14
CA ASP A 33 -12.01 -0.97 0.89
C ASP A 33 -12.88 0.22 0.50
N GLY A 34 -13.58 0.79 1.46
CA GLY A 34 -14.36 2.01 1.30
C GLY A 34 -14.05 3.02 2.39
N SER A 35 -13.85 4.29 2.03
CA SER A 35 -13.57 5.36 2.98
C SER A 35 -14.46 6.57 2.76
N SER A 36 -15.00 7.12 3.85
CA SER A 36 -15.80 8.34 3.82
C SER A 36 -14.98 9.61 3.55
N MET A 37 -13.66 9.53 3.56
CA MET A 37 -12.76 10.65 3.28
C MET A 37 -12.73 11.03 1.81
N PHE A 38 -13.05 10.09 0.92
CA PHE A 38 -13.08 10.30 -0.53
C PHE A 38 -14.46 10.76 -1.00
N GLY A 39 -14.48 11.40 -2.16
CA GLY A 39 -15.72 11.76 -2.86
C GLY A 39 -16.54 10.52 -3.25
N SER A 40 -17.81 10.71 -3.57
CA SER A 40 -18.74 9.62 -3.91
C SER A 40 -18.24 8.71 -5.03
N ASN A 41 -17.51 9.27 -6.01
CA ASN A 41 -17.02 8.56 -7.18
C ASN A 41 -15.82 7.67 -6.92
N ASN A 42 -15.02 7.98 -5.88
CA ASN A 42 -13.74 7.33 -5.59
C ASN A 42 -13.70 6.74 -4.17
N ARG A 43 -14.86 6.59 -3.53
CA ARG A 43 -14.99 6.11 -2.16
C ARG A 43 -14.45 4.69 -1.99
N TYR A 44 -14.63 3.85 -3.00
CA TYR A 44 -14.28 2.44 -2.94
C TYR A 44 -13.07 2.13 -3.81
N GLY A 45 -12.21 1.23 -3.31
CA GLY A 45 -11.05 0.71 -4.02
C GLY A 45 -11.00 -0.81 -3.95
N PHE A 46 -10.61 -1.45 -5.06
CA PHE A 46 -10.34 -2.88 -5.11
C PHE A 46 -8.83 -3.12 -5.25
N PHE A 47 -8.28 -3.95 -4.36
CA PHE A 47 -6.84 -4.20 -4.23
C PHE A 47 -6.57 -5.71 -4.30
N PRO A 48 -6.31 -6.23 -5.50
CA PRO A 48 -5.95 -7.62 -5.69
C PRO A 48 -4.49 -7.89 -5.36
N SER A 49 -4.20 -9.13 -4.93
CA SER A 49 -2.84 -9.65 -4.85
C SER A 49 -2.80 -11.14 -5.20
N GLY A 50 -1.67 -11.57 -5.75
CA GLY A 50 -1.39 -12.94 -6.08
C GLY A 50 0.03 -13.32 -5.73
N ALA A 51 0.23 -14.54 -5.25
CA ALA A 51 1.55 -15.09 -4.99
C ALA A 51 1.62 -16.54 -5.46
N ILE A 52 2.78 -16.91 -5.96
CA ILE A 52 3.12 -18.29 -6.30
C ILE A 52 4.43 -18.65 -5.59
N ALA A 53 4.52 -19.90 -5.12
CA ALA A 53 5.78 -20.43 -4.63
C ALA A 53 5.96 -21.84 -5.13
N TRP A 54 7.20 -22.16 -5.54
CA TRP A 54 7.60 -23.46 -6.01
C TRP A 54 8.67 -24.03 -5.07
N ARG A 55 8.36 -25.15 -4.44
CA ARG A 55 9.28 -25.89 -3.59
C ARG A 55 10.14 -26.81 -4.45
N ILE A 56 11.23 -26.26 -4.96
CA ILE A 56 12.16 -26.94 -5.87
C ILE A 56 12.76 -28.17 -5.18
N SER A 57 13.04 -28.09 -3.89
CA SER A 57 13.59 -29.20 -3.09
C SER A 57 12.70 -30.47 -3.10
N GLN A 58 11.40 -30.33 -3.41
CA GLN A 58 10.46 -31.47 -3.50
C GLN A 58 10.44 -32.13 -4.88
N GLU A 59 11.19 -31.62 -5.86
CA GLU A 59 11.25 -32.18 -7.19
C GLU A 59 12.12 -33.43 -7.26
N ASN A 60 11.78 -34.35 -8.18
CA ASN A 60 12.49 -35.62 -8.29
C ASN A 60 13.98 -35.46 -8.65
N PHE A 61 14.32 -34.45 -9.44
CA PHE A 61 15.69 -34.17 -9.84
C PHE A 61 16.55 -33.61 -8.70
N MET A 62 15.93 -33.12 -7.61
CA MET A 62 16.65 -32.59 -6.42
C MET A 62 17.00 -33.67 -5.39
N LYS A 63 16.38 -34.85 -5.47
CA LYS A 63 16.54 -35.92 -4.47
C LYS A 63 17.98 -36.40 -4.25
N ASN A 64 18.84 -36.27 -5.27
CA ASN A 64 20.24 -36.66 -5.19
C ASN A 64 21.15 -35.58 -4.59
N LEU A 65 20.62 -34.38 -4.36
CA LEU A 65 21.37 -33.24 -3.79
C LEU A 65 21.12 -33.15 -2.29
N THR A 66 21.75 -34.06 -1.53
CA THR A 66 21.52 -34.20 -0.08
C THR A 66 21.94 -33.00 0.75
N PHE A 67 22.81 -32.13 0.22
CA PHE A 67 23.23 -30.91 0.92
C PHE A 67 22.19 -29.79 0.88
N ILE A 68 21.14 -29.90 0.03
CA ILE A 68 20.03 -28.96 -0.07
C ILE A 68 18.83 -29.51 0.68
N ASN A 69 18.54 -28.98 1.87
CA ASN A 69 17.42 -29.42 2.68
C ASN A 69 16.08 -28.76 2.27
N ASP A 70 16.13 -27.48 1.93
CA ASP A 70 14.97 -26.78 1.37
C ASP A 70 15.43 -25.73 0.34
N LEU A 71 14.68 -25.63 -0.75
CA LEU A 71 14.87 -24.64 -1.79
C LEU A 71 13.51 -24.25 -2.35
N LYS A 72 13.15 -22.98 -2.16
CA LYS A 72 11.83 -22.48 -2.55
C LYS A 72 11.95 -21.15 -3.29
N LEU A 73 11.49 -21.13 -4.52
CA LEU A 73 11.32 -19.92 -5.32
C LEU A 73 9.92 -19.35 -5.07
N ARG A 74 9.83 -18.05 -4.85
CA ARG A 74 8.56 -17.34 -4.66
C ARG A 74 8.49 -16.08 -5.51
N ALA A 75 7.31 -15.80 -6.05
CA ALA A 75 7.02 -14.56 -6.75
C ALA A 75 5.64 -14.06 -6.32
N SER A 76 5.51 -12.75 -6.17
CA SER A 76 4.24 -12.14 -5.82
C SER A 76 4.04 -10.79 -6.49
N VAL A 77 2.78 -10.45 -6.67
CA VAL A 77 2.33 -9.11 -7.07
C VAL A 77 1.14 -8.74 -6.20
N GLY A 78 1.16 -7.54 -5.66
CA GLY A 78 0.06 -7.06 -4.83
C GLY A 78 -0.18 -5.58 -5.01
N THR A 79 -1.45 -5.20 -4.98
CA THR A 79 -1.87 -3.81 -4.98
C THR A 79 -2.43 -3.45 -3.60
N THR A 80 -2.04 -2.28 -3.09
CA THR A 80 -2.56 -1.73 -1.83
C THR A 80 -3.02 -0.29 -2.03
N GLY A 81 -4.08 0.08 -1.34
CA GLY A 81 -4.57 1.46 -1.27
C GLY A 81 -4.19 2.09 0.07
N THR A 82 -3.77 3.35 0.01
CA THR A 82 -3.51 4.17 1.19
C THR A 82 -4.35 5.43 1.12
N GLN A 83 -4.92 5.81 2.26
CA GLN A 83 -5.64 7.07 2.44
C GLN A 83 -4.83 7.98 3.36
N ASN A 84 -3.91 8.73 2.79
CA ASN A 84 -3.14 9.73 3.56
C ASN A 84 -3.84 11.10 3.45
N LEU A 85 -5.03 11.18 4.04
CA LEU A 85 -5.90 12.36 3.99
C LEU A 85 -6.25 12.85 5.39
N THR A 86 -6.39 14.14 5.51
CA THR A 86 -7.13 14.76 6.61
C THR A 86 -8.64 14.62 6.37
N SER A 87 -9.44 14.60 7.43
CA SER A 87 -10.90 14.54 7.31
C SER A 87 -11.45 15.63 6.40
N PHE A 88 -12.45 15.27 5.59
CA PHE A 88 -13.18 16.18 4.70
C PHE A 88 -12.41 16.79 3.54
N SER A 89 -11.32 16.18 3.07
CA SER A 89 -10.56 16.66 1.89
C SER A 89 -11.38 16.78 0.61
N ASN A 90 -12.53 16.13 0.55
CA ASN A 90 -13.48 16.19 -0.56
C ASN A 90 -14.48 17.35 -0.47
N ARG A 91 -14.44 18.17 0.61
CA ARG A 91 -15.38 19.27 0.87
C ARG A 91 -14.68 20.59 1.04
N ASP A 92 -15.40 21.67 0.69
CA ASP A 92 -14.97 23.02 1.04
C ASP A 92 -15.11 23.22 2.55
N LEU A 93 -14.08 23.77 3.18
CA LEU A 93 -14.07 24.11 4.58
C LEU A 93 -13.90 25.62 4.74
N TYR A 94 -14.69 26.17 5.65
CA TYR A 94 -14.67 27.57 6.05
C TYR A 94 -14.31 27.68 7.51
N GLU A 95 -13.56 28.71 7.87
CA GLU A 95 -13.19 29.01 9.26
C GLU A 95 -13.64 30.41 9.63
N ALA A 96 -14.27 30.51 10.80
CA ALA A 96 -14.57 31.81 11.37
C ALA A 96 -13.31 32.43 11.97
N THR A 97 -13.00 33.63 11.61
CA THR A 97 -11.84 34.39 12.09
C THR A 97 -12.27 35.81 12.46
N SER A 98 -11.32 36.61 12.94
CA SER A 98 -11.51 38.01 13.24
C SER A 98 -10.51 38.84 12.45
N TYR A 99 -11.01 39.85 11.75
CA TYR A 99 -10.19 40.84 11.06
C TYR A 99 -10.55 42.23 11.60
N ASN A 100 -9.57 42.90 12.18
CA ASN A 100 -9.74 44.24 12.78
C ASN A 100 -10.97 44.32 13.72
N ASN A 101 -11.08 43.33 14.66
CA ASN A 101 -12.20 43.15 15.60
C ASN A 101 -13.58 42.93 14.99
N LEU A 102 -13.66 42.68 13.70
CA LEU A 102 -14.89 42.28 12.99
C LEU A 102 -14.86 40.77 12.73
N SER A 103 -16.01 40.10 12.91
CA SER A 103 -16.15 38.68 12.56
C SER A 103 -16.00 38.51 11.04
N ALA A 104 -15.15 37.61 10.62
CA ALA A 104 -14.91 37.27 9.23
C ALA A 104 -14.98 35.76 9.03
N ILE A 105 -15.27 35.31 7.81
CA ILE A 105 -15.22 33.91 7.39
C ILE A 105 -14.20 33.79 6.27
N ILE A 106 -13.24 32.91 6.47
CA ILE A 106 -12.22 32.62 5.43
C ILE A 106 -12.44 31.22 4.88
N HIS A 107 -12.15 31.04 3.57
CA HIS A 107 -12.13 29.74 2.93
C HIS A 107 -10.80 29.07 3.28
N LYS A 108 -10.84 27.99 4.05
CA LYS A 108 -9.65 27.30 4.56
C LYS A 108 -9.18 26.18 3.66
N GLN A 109 -10.12 25.46 3.04
CA GLN A 109 -9.83 24.34 2.19
C GLN A 109 -10.77 24.31 0.98
N VAL A 110 -10.19 24.13 -0.20
CA VAL A 110 -10.93 23.81 -1.42
C VAL A 110 -11.17 22.31 -1.47
N GLY A 111 -12.43 21.92 -1.53
CA GLY A 111 -12.82 20.51 -1.65
C GLY A 111 -12.47 19.93 -3.01
N ASN A 112 -11.87 18.76 -3.02
CA ASN A 112 -11.60 18.01 -4.23
C ASN A 112 -12.49 16.75 -4.29
N ARG A 113 -13.53 16.78 -5.13
CA ARG A 113 -14.46 15.66 -5.29
C ARG A 113 -13.86 14.46 -6.03
N ASP A 114 -12.76 14.69 -6.78
CA ASP A 114 -12.08 13.67 -7.58
C ASP A 114 -10.90 13.04 -6.85
N ILE A 115 -10.71 13.40 -5.56
CA ILE A 115 -9.66 12.80 -4.74
C ILE A 115 -9.89 11.30 -4.61
N ARG A 116 -8.81 10.52 -4.79
CA ARG A 116 -8.85 9.06 -4.82
C ARG A 116 -7.72 8.44 -4.03
N TRP A 117 -7.81 7.13 -3.85
CA TRP A 117 -6.80 6.32 -3.17
C TRP A 117 -5.41 6.44 -3.82
N GLU A 118 -4.38 6.60 -3.00
CA GLU A 118 -3.02 6.32 -3.43
C GLU A 118 -2.90 4.82 -3.67
N LYS A 119 -2.37 4.42 -4.84
CA LYS A 119 -2.21 3.01 -5.22
C LYS A 119 -0.75 2.63 -5.26
N SER A 120 -0.37 1.64 -4.46
CA SER A 120 0.95 1.02 -4.53
C SER A 120 0.82 -0.38 -5.11
N THR A 121 1.57 -0.67 -6.17
CA THR A 121 1.72 -2.01 -6.72
C THR A 121 3.14 -2.48 -6.45
N GLN A 122 3.28 -3.63 -5.79
CA GLN A 122 4.57 -4.21 -5.47
C GLN A 122 4.71 -5.56 -6.15
N TYR A 123 5.87 -5.77 -6.75
CA TYR A 123 6.33 -7.02 -7.34
C TYR A 123 7.49 -7.52 -6.52
N ASP A 124 7.45 -8.79 -6.12
CA ASP A 124 8.49 -9.44 -5.35
C ASP A 124 8.92 -10.74 -6.03
N LEU A 125 10.23 -10.99 -6.03
CA LEU A 125 10.83 -12.27 -6.40
C LEU A 125 11.81 -12.67 -5.31
N GLY A 126 11.70 -13.89 -4.80
CA GLY A 126 12.55 -14.34 -3.70
C GLY A 126 12.91 -15.82 -3.80
N LEU A 127 14.07 -16.16 -3.27
CA LEU A 127 14.58 -17.51 -3.13
C LEU A 127 14.86 -17.76 -1.65
N ASP A 128 14.21 -18.75 -1.06
CA ASP A 128 14.48 -19.22 0.29
C ASP A 128 15.27 -20.53 0.21
N PHE A 129 16.27 -20.70 1.04
CA PHE A 129 17.12 -21.91 1.02
C PHE A 129 17.51 -22.36 2.43
N ALA A 130 17.70 -23.68 2.55
CA ALA A 130 18.30 -24.31 3.72
C ALA A 130 19.31 -25.38 3.24
N LEU A 131 20.53 -25.30 3.72
CA LEU A 131 21.66 -26.11 3.28
C LEU A 131 22.37 -26.77 4.47
N PHE A 132 23.06 -27.88 4.21
CA PHE A 132 23.95 -28.55 5.16
C PHE A 132 23.25 -28.92 6.48
N ASP A 133 22.16 -29.67 6.40
CA ASP A 133 21.33 -30.06 7.55
C ASP A 133 20.83 -28.86 8.36
N TYR A 134 20.34 -27.81 7.62
CA TYR A 134 19.85 -26.57 8.20
C TYR A 134 20.90 -25.73 8.93
N ARG A 135 22.21 -26.02 8.74
CA ARG A 135 23.27 -25.20 9.32
C ARG A 135 23.39 -23.84 8.67
N LEU A 136 23.10 -23.74 7.38
CA LEU A 136 23.00 -22.47 6.67
C LEU A 136 21.60 -22.30 6.11
N THR A 137 20.89 -21.31 6.60
CA THR A 137 19.55 -20.94 6.10
C THR A 137 19.54 -19.49 5.68
N GLY A 138 18.74 -19.13 4.70
CA GLY A 138 18.65 -17.75 4.28
C GLY A 138 17.59 -17.50 3.23
N SER A 139 17.48 -16.24 2.88
CA SER A 139 16.67 -15.78 1.78
C SER A 139 17.33 -14.65 1.02
N ILE A 140 17.11 -14.61 -0.28
CA ILE A 140 17.47 -13.51 -1.16
C ILE A 140 16.18 -13.08 -1.84
N SER A 141 15.85 -11.81 -1.77
CA SER A 141 14.68 -11.27 -2.45
C SER A 141 14.95 -9.91 -3.07
N GLY A 142 14.28 -9.65 -4.19
CA GLY A 142 14.23 -8.36 -4.84
C GLY A 142 12.80 -7.87 -4.96
N TYR A 143 12.61 -6.58 -4.86
CA TYR A 143 11.30 -5.97 -5.01
C TYR A 143 11.33 -4.69 -5.85
N ILE A 144 10.21 -4.41 -6.47
CA ILE A 144 9.89 -3.14 -7.12
C ILE A 144 8.50 -2.73 -6.63
N LYS A 145 8.40 -1.54 -6.06
CA LYS A 145 7.15 -0.94 -5.57
C LYS A 145 6.89 0.38 -6.27
N ASP A 146 5.83 0.41 -7.07
CA ASP A 146 5.35 1.60 -7.76
C ASP A 146 4.15 2.17 -7.03
N THR A 147 4.26 3.40 -6.54
CA THR A 147 3.15 4.14 -5.94
C THR A 147 2.72 5.24 -6.89
N LYS A 148 1.44 5.28 -7.21
CA LYS A 148 0.80 6.27 -8.09
C LYS A 148 -0.29 7.01 -7.34
N ASP A 149 -0.72 8.14 -7.92
CA ASP A 149 -1.77 8.97 -7.37
C ASP A 149 -1.47 9.45 -5.93
N LEU A 150 -0.19 9.75 -5.63
CA LEU A 150 0.22 10.30 -4.35
C LEU A 150 -0.58 11.56 -4.04
N ILE A 151 -1.11 11.64 -2.83
CA ILE A 151 -1.89 12.78 -2.38
C ILE A 151 -0.97 13.85 -1.85
N TRP A 152 -1.05 15.01 -2.46
CA TRP A 152 -0.26 16.18 -2.08
C TRP A 152 -1.16 17.35 -1.74
N SER A 153 -0.82 18.06 -0.65
CA SER A 153 -1.49 19.28 -0.25
C SER A 153 -0.80 20.50 -0.89
N PHE A 154 -1.58 21.29 -1.57
CA PHE A 154 -1.15 22.58 -2.15
C PHE A 154 -1.64 23.72 -1.29
N ASP A 155 -0.72 24.60 -0.90
CA ASP A 155 -1.03 25.86 -0.26
C ASP A 155 -1.17 26.96 -1.33
N PHE A 156 -2.28 27.68 -1.28
CA PHE A 156 -2.46 28.86 -2.13
C PHE A 156 -1.79 30.08 -1.50
N PRO A 157 -1.22 30.99 -2.31
CA PRO A 157 -0.64 32.22 -1.79
C PRO A 157 -1.68 33.06 -1.03
N PRO A 158 -1.40 33.51 0.20
CA PRO A 158 -2.33 34.32 0.98
C PRO A 158 -2.78 35.61 0.25
N SER A 159 -1.93 36.14 -0.61
CA SER A 159 -2.24 37.33 -1.45
C SER A 159 -3.38 37.08 -2.45
N ALA A 160 -3.61 35.86 -2.85
CA ALA A 160 -4.67 35.48 -3.78
C ALA A 160 -5.97 35.08 -3.08
N THR A 161 -5.91 34.69 -1.82
CA THR A 161 -7.02 34.05 -1.10
C THR A 161 -7.48 34.81 0.15
N GLY A 162 -6.73 35.85 0.55
CA GLY A 162 -6.99 36.60 1.76
C GLY A 162 -6.67 35.85 3.06
N GLY A 163 -6.11 34.64 2.96
CA GLY A 163 -5.79 33.79 4.10
C GLY A 163 -5.10 32.48 3.66
N SER A 164 -4.79 31.63 4.61
CA SER A 164 -4.22 30.32 4.34
C SER A 164 -5.31 29.39 3.78
N MET A 165 -5.17 28.95 2.54
CA MET A 165 -6.09 28.05 1.85
C MET A 165 -5.32 26.87 1.26
N GLN A 166 -5.86 25.67 1.40
CA GLN A 166 -5.23 24.41 0.97
C GLN A 166 -6.14 23.61 0.04
N MET A 167 -5.54 22.80 -0.82
CA MET A 167 -6.25 21.83 -1.67
C MET A 167 -5.45 20.55 -1.78
N ASN A 168 -6.08 19.41 -1.52
CA ASN A 168 -5.47 18.10 -1.72
C ASN A 168 -5.74 17.58 -3.14
N ARG A 169 -4.68 17.10 -3.81
CA ARG A 169 -4.76 16.53 -5.16
C ARG A 169 -3.90 15.28 -5.28
N ASN A 170 -4.37 14.33 -6.11
CA ASN A 170 -3.56 13.17 -6.48
C ASN A 170 -2.61 13.57 -7.60
N ILE A 171 -1.34 13.75 -7.24
CA ILE A 171 -0.27 14.05 -8.18
C ILE A 171 1.01 13.39 -7.74
N GLY A 172 1.76 12.92 -8.70
CA GLY A 172 3.04 12.30 -8.45
C GLY A 172 2.99 10.77 -8.44
N ALA A 173 4.16 10.23 -8.60
CA ALA A 173 4.45 8.81 -8.54
C ALA A 173 5.81 8.62 -7.90
N LEU A 174 6.00 7.49 -7.24
CA LEU A 174 7.24 7.11 -6.59
C LEU A 174 7.52 5.63 -6.87
N THR A 175 8.74 5.33 -7.30
CA THR A 175 9.21 3.95 -7.46
C THR A 175 10.31 3.67 -6.45
N ASN A 176 10.10 2.64 -5.64
CA ASN A 176 11.11 2.07 -4.75
C ASN A 176 11.50 0.68 -5.25
N ARG A 177 12.78 0.38 -5.22
CA ARG A 177 13.31 -0.95 -5.55
C ARG A 177 14.46 -1.29 -4.65
N GLY A 178 14.60 -2.57 -4.34
CA GLY A 178 15.66 -3.01 -3.44
C GLY A 178 15.89 -4.51 -3.54
N ILE A 179 17.01 -4.92 -2.94
CA ILE A 179 17.39 -6.32 -2.75
C ILE A 179 17.60 -6.51 -1.25
N GLU A 180 17.07 -7.60 -0.73
CA GLU A 180 17.19 -7.98 0.68
C GLU A 180 17.85 -9.36 0.75
N ILE A 181 18.83 -9.49 1.62
CA ILE A 181 19.54 -10.75 1.87
C ILE A 181 19.51 -11.02 3.37
N ASN A 182 19.04 -12.20 3.74
CA ASN A 182 19.04 -12.68 5.11
C ASN A 182 19.81 -14.02 5.15
N LEU A 183 20.79 -14.14 6.05
CA LEU A 183 21.60 -15.34 6.24
C LEU A 183 21.68 -15.69 7.71
N VAL A 184 21.46 -16.95 8.04
CA VAL A 184 21.58 -17.49 9.40
C VAL A 184 22.46 -18.72 9.37
N GLY A 185 23.57 -18.68 10.09
CA GLY A 185 24.48 -19.80 10.31
C GLY A 185 24.30 -20.39 11.72
N ARG A 186 24.29 -21.72 11.81
CA ARG A 186 24.32 -22.47 13.08
C ARG A 186 25.60 -23.29 13.13
N VAL A 187 26.32 -23.16 14.19
CA VAL A 187 27.55 -23.92 14.50
C VAL A 187 27.23 -25.15 15.31
#